data_6d2257ab074bf3d30bfa5e34912fafe9
#
_entry.id   6d2257ab074bf3d30bfa5e34912fafe9
#
_cell.length_a   1.000
_cell.length_b   1.000
_cell.length_c   1.000
_cell.angle_alpha   90.00
_cell.angle_beta   90.00
_cell.angle_gamma   90.00
#
_symmetry.space_group_name_H-M   'P 1'
#
loop_
_entity.id
_entity.type
_entity.pdbx_description
1 polymer ?
#
loop_
_entity_poly.entity_id
_entity_poly.type
_entity_poly.pdbx_seq_one_letter_code
_entity_poly.pdbx_strand_id
1 'polypeptide(L)' 'MIYVGIDVAKDKHDCFITNSDGEVLFKAFTISNNREGFETLFQRISSVSDDLSKVKVGLEATGHYSYNLL' A
#
# COMPACT_ATOMS: atom_id res chain seq x y z
N MET A 1 -0.89 10.63 -10.06
CA MET A 1 -0.15 10.08 -8.91
C MET A 1 -0.99 9.01 -8.21
N ILE A 2 -0.39 7.91 -7.94
CA ILE A 2 -1.03 6.80 -7.23
C ILE A 2 -0.48 6.76 -5.81
N TYR A 3 -1.35 6.60 -4.84
CA TYR A 3 -0.96 6.51 -3.43
C TYR A 3 -1.32 5.14 -2.90
N VAL A 4 -0.34 4.48 -2.30
CA VAL A 4 -0.53 3.17 -1.69
C VAL A 4 -0.30 3.33 -0.19
N GLY A 5 -1.30 2.97 0.60
CA GLY A 5 -1.17 2.98 2.04
C GLY A 5 -1.04 1.55 2.54
N ILE A 6 -0.08 1.31 3.43
CA ILE A 6 0.15 -0.01 3.99
C ILE A 6 0.19 0.13 5.51
N ASP A 7 -0.76 -0.54 6.16
CA ASP A 7 -0.80 -0.65 7.61
C ASP A 7 -0.05 -1.92 7.98
N VAL A 8 1.17 -1.76 8.46
CA VAL A 8 2.10 -2.86 8.68
C VAL A 8 1.80 -3.57 9.98
N ALA A 9 1.67 -4.88 9.93
CA ALA A 9 1.50 -5.72 11.10
C ALA A 9 2.47 -6.89 11.00
N LYS A 10 2.50 -7.72 12.04
CA LYS A 10 3.49 -8.79 12.15
C LYS A 10 3.38 -9.82 11.02
N ASP A 11 2.17 -10.32 10.78
CA ASP A 11 1.97 -11.42 9.85
C ASP A 11 1.26 -11.02 8.57
N LYS A 12 0.51 -9.95 8.61
CA LYS A 12 -0.30 -9.49 7.50
C LYS A 12 -0.26 -7.97 7.44
N HIS A 13 -0.43 -7.44 6.27
CA HIS A 13 -0.49 -6.00 6.08
C HIS A 13 -1.80 -5.63 5.40
N ASP A 14 -2.43 -4.57 5.87
CA ASP A 14 -3.63 -4.04 5.23
C ASP A 14 -3.21 -2.93 4.28
N CYS A 15 -3.68 -3.02 3.06
CA CYS A 15 -3.29 -2.10 2.00
C CYS A 15 -4.50 -1.44 1.38
N PHE A 16 -4.32 -0.23 0.87
CA PHE A 16 -5.32 0.41 0.02
C PHE A 16 -4.61 1.22 -1.04
N ILE A 17 -5.29 1.45 -2.15
CA ILE A 17 -4.72 2.19 -3.27
C ILE A 17 -5.71 3.25 -3.70
N THR A 18 -5.25 4.50 -3.74
CA THR A 18 -6.04 5.64 -4.19
C THR A 18 -5.26 6.43 -5.24
N ASN A 19 -5.92 7.36 -5.89
CA ASN A 19 -5.24 8.28 -6.78
C ASN A 19 -5.25 9.70 -6.21
N SER A 20 -4.62 10.63 -6.92
CA SER A 20 -4.52 12.01 -6.45
C SER A 20 -5.86 12.75 -6.45
N ASP A 21 -6.87 12.21 -7.09
CA ASP A 21 -8.21 12.79 -7.09
C ASP A 21 -9.05 12.30 -5.92
N GLY A 22 -8.49 11.44 -5.08
CA GLY A 22 -9.20 10.90 -3.94
C GLY A 22 -10.05 9.69 -4.25
N GLU A 23 -9.96 9.15 -5.46
CA GLU A 23 -10.71 7.95 -5.81
C GLU A 23 -10.03 6.72 -5.22
N VAL A 24 -10.84 5.81 -4.68
CA VAL A 24 -10.34 4.53 -4.16
C VAL A 24 -10.27 3.55 -5.32
N LEU A 25 -9.06 3.21 -5.73
CA LEU A 25 -8.84 2.27 -6.83
C LEU A 25 -8.94 0.82 -6.37
N PHE A 26 -8.41 0.55 -5.19
CA PHE A 26 -8.61 -0.71 -4.50
C PHE A 26 -8.97 -0.42 -3.06
N LYS A 27 -10.09 -0.97 -2.60
CA LYS A 27 -10.48 -0.89 -1.20
C LYS A 27 -9.48 -1.69 -0.38
N ALA A 28 -9.50 -1.50 0.93
CA ALA A 28 -8.59 -2.20 1.82
C ALA A 28 -8.55 -3.69 1.51
N PHE A 29 -7.37 -4.21 1.33
CA PHE A 29 -7.13 -5.63 1.11
C PHE A 29 -5.92 -6.03 1.93
N THR A 30 -5.86 -7.31 2.28
CA THR A 30 -4.80 -7.83 3.14
C THR A 30 -3.82 -8.64 2.33
N ILE A 31 -2.53 -8.45 2.58
CA ILE A 31 -1.49 -9.27 2.00
C ILE A 31 -0.72 -9.96 3.14
N SER A 32 -0.20 -11.14 2.86
CA SER A 32 0.67 -11.84 3.80
C SER A 32 2.04 -11.19 3.81
N ASN A 33 2.72 -11.28 4.96
CA ASN A 33 4.08 -10.75 5.09
C ASN A 33 5.09 -11.74 4.53
N ASN A 34 5.04 -11.94 3.22
CA ASN A 34 5.96 -12.82 2.50
C ASN A 34 6.03 -12.37 1.04
N ARG A 35 6.85 -13.07 0.27
CA ARG A 35 7.05 -12.72 -1.14
C ARG A 35 5.74 -12.73 -1.92
N GLU A 36 4.90 -13.74 -1.72
CA GLU A 36 3.64 -13.84 -2.45
C GLU A 36 2.72 -12.67 -2.16
N GLY A 37 2.66 -12.24 -0.91
CA GLY A 37 1.86 -11.10 -0.53
C GLY A 37 2.34 -9.83 -1.22
N PHE A 38 3.65 -9.60 -1.22
CA PHE A 38 4.20 -8.41 -1.85
C PHE A 38 4.08 -8.46 -3.37
N GLU A 39 4.16 -9.64 -3.97
CA GLU A 39 3.90 -9.77 -5.40
C GLU A 39 2.46 -9.41 -5.74
N THR A 40 1.51 -9.82 -4.90
CA THR A 40 0.10 -9.45 -5.08
C THR A 40 -0.07 -7.94 -5.03
N LEU A 41 0.55 -7.29 -4.06
CA LEU A 41 0.51 -5.84 -3.95
C LEU A 41 1.08 -5.18 -5.20
N PHE A 42 2.24 -5.65 -5.64
CA PHE A 42 2.90 -5.10 -6.82
C PHE A 42 2.03 -5.26 -8.07
N GLN A 43 1.39 -6.41 -8.23
CA GLN A 43 0.49 -6.64 -9.35
C GLN A 43 -0.68 -5.67 -9.35
N ARG A 44 -1.25 -5.40 -8.18
CA ARG A 44 -2.35 -4.45 -8.08
C ARG A 44 -1.91 -3.03 -8.41
N ILE A 45 -0.73 -2.64 -7.94
CA ILE A 45 -0.17 -1.33 -8.28
C ILE A 45 0.04 -1.24 -9.79
N SER A 46 0.60 -2.27 -10.39
CA SER A 46 0.87 -2.30 -11.82
C SER A 46 -0.40 -2.25 -12.65
N SER A 47 -1.52 -2.73 -12.11
CA SER A 47 -2.79 -2.71 -12.83
C SER A 47 -3.38 -1.30 -12.93
N VAL A 48 -2.98 -0.39 -12.05
CA VAL A 48 -3.50 0.98 -12.04
C VAL A 48 -2.47 2.02 -12.47
N SER A 49 -1.22 1.62 -12.61
CA SER A 49 -0.17 2.52 -13.06
C SER A 49 0.91 1.72 -13.79
N ASP A 50 1.25 2.15 -14.98
CA ASP A 50 2.34 1.55 -15.74
C ASP A 50 3.68 2.28 -15.52
N ASP A 51 3.67 3.29 -14.66
CA ASP A 51 4.86 4.07 -14.35
C ASP A 51 5.03 4.16 -12.84
N LEU A 52 5.95 3.37 -12.31
CA LEU A 52 6.18 3.31 -10.87
C LEU A 52 6.74 4.60 -10.30
N SER A 53 7.31 5.47 -11.13
CA SER A 53 7.78 6.76 -10.65
C SER A 53 6.62 7.66 -10.21
N LYS A 54 5.41 7.32 -10.59
CA LYS A 54 4.20 8.05 -10.22
C LYS A 54 3.44 7.39 -9.07
N VAL A 55 4.09 6.51 -8.34
CA VAL A 55 3.49 5.80 -7.21
C VAL A 55 4.21 6.20 -5.94
N LYS A 56 3.44 6.57 -4.92
CA LYS A 56 3.97 6.84 -3.59
C LYS A 56 3.41 5.83 -2.62
N VAL A 57 4.27 5.30 -1.77
CA VAL A 57 3.89 4.30 -0.79
C VAL A 57 4.11 4.87 0.60
N GLY A 58 3.09 4.82 1.44
CA GLY A 58 3.17 5.20 2.83
C GLY A 58 3.01 4.00 3.73
N LEU A 59 3.80 3.93 4.77
CA LEU A 59 3.79 2.82 5.73
C LEU A 59 3.42 3.32 7.12
N GLU A 60 2.58 2.55 7.82
CA GLU A 60 2.24 2.82 9.20
C GLU A 60 2.28 1.52 9.99
N ALA A 61 2.76 1.61 11.23
CA ALA A 61 2.78 0.44 12.10
C ALA A 61 1.45 0.34 12.82
N THR A 62 0.88 -0.86 12.84
CA THR A 62 -0.40 -1.11 13.47
C THR A 62 -0.37 -0.79 14.96
N GLY A 63 -1.34 -0.01 15.41
CA GLY A 63 -1.57 0.26 16.82
C GLY A 63 -0.52 1.13 17.49
N HIS A 64 0.47 1.57 16.75
CA HIS A 64 1.51 2.39 17.32
C HIS A 64 2.18 3.19 16.22
N TYR A 65 1.80 4.42 16.11
CA TYR A 65 2.25 5.25 15.01
C TYR A 65 3.41 6.12 15.43
N SER A 66 4.48 6.00 14.71
CA SER A 66 5.67 6.79 14.96
C SER A 66 5.80 7.82 13.87
N TYR A 67 5.08 8.89 14.02
CA TYR A 67 5.16 9.95 13.01
C TYR A 67 6.49 10.67 13.03
N ASN A 68 7.22 10.46 14.06
CA ASN A 68 8.57 10.98 14.16
C ASN A 68 9.56 10.18 13.35
N LEU A 69 9.08 9.28 12.59
CA LEU A 69 9.92 8.61 11.62
C LEU A 69 10.54 9.56 10.65
N LEU A 70 9.96 10.61 10.60
CA LEU A 70 10.34 11.58 9.63
C LEU A 70 11.63 12.26 9.97
#